data_bdfe280bce555d44d3a5d8f470721f98
#
_entry.id   bdfe280bce555d44d3a5d8f470721f98
#
_cell.length_a   1.000
_cell.length_b   1.000
_cell.length_c   1.000
_cell.angle_alpha   90.00
_cell.angle_beta   90.00
_cell.angle_gamma   90.00
#
_symmetry.space_group_name_H-M   'P 1'
#
loop_
_entity.id
_entity.type
_entity.pdbx_description
1 polymer ?
#
loop_
_entity_poly.entity_id
_entity_poly.type
_entity_poly.pdbx_seq_one_letter_code
_entity_poly.pdbx_strand_id
1 'polypeptide(L)'
;MAETYLITGANRGIGLEMTRQALAQGHRVIAVCRNRDRAEALQSLRAEHTDNCQIHAADVCNAQALAGIATMIDTPLDVVVCNAGAMSARGGIDDAGNTAEAVAPVLMTNMVGPFFTARAFLSPLERSKKPRIAIISSFMGSQQHQGAAAYFYRASKAGANNLMVTLANELKPKNIAVASYHPGWVQTDMGGPGADITPQESAKGLLARFQELGMASTGQFINYDGAPLPL
;
A
#
# COMPACT_ATOMS: atom_id res chain seq x y z
N MET A 1 1.62 -21.57 -5.06
CA MET A 1 1.81 -21.85 -3.62
C MET A 1 1.14 -20.73 -2.82
N ALA A 2 0.59 -21.02 -1.63
CA ALA A 2 0.04 -20.00 -0.76
C ALA A 2 1.16 -19.05 -0.30
N GLU A 3 0.91 -17.75 -0.32
CA GLU A 3 1.83 -16.70 0.11
C GLU A 3 1.23 -15.95 1.32
N THR A 4 2.07 -15.29 2.11
CA THR A 4 1.64 -14.45 3.23
C THR A 4 1.78 -12.98 2.86
N TYR A 5 0.65 -12.27 2.86
CA TYR A 5 0.55 -10.85 2.59
C TYR A 5 0.39 -10.06 3.89
N LEU A 6 1.10 -8.96 4.03
CA LEU A 6 0.75 -7.91 4.98
C LEU A 6 0.18 -6.74 4.19
N ILE A 7 -1.05 -6.29 4.54
CA ILE A 7 -1.72 -5.20 3.82
C ILE A 7 -2.08 -4.08 4.80
N THR A 8 -1.53 -2.88 4.61
CA THR A 8 -1.90 -1.70 5.41
C THR A 8 -3.11 -0.97 4.81
N GLY A 9 -3.96 -0.36 5.66
CA GLY A 9 -5.19 0.26 5.19
C GLY A 9 -6.20 -0.75 4.64
N ALA A 10 -6.23 -1.96 5.24
CA ALA A 10 -7.01 -3.10 4.77
C ALA A 10 -8.51 -3.05 5.06
N ASN A 11 -9.01 -2.03 5.77
CA ASN A 11 -10.38 -1.99 6.28
C ASN A 11 -11.43 -1.44 5.30
N ARG A 12 -11.03 -0.87 4.16
CA ARG A 12 -11.92 -0.31 3.13
C ARG A 12 -11.25 -0.20 1.75
N GLY A 13 -12.06 0.11 0.74
CA GLY A 13 -11.59 0.40 -0.62
C GLY A 13 -10.72 -0.72 -1.18
N ILE A 14 -9.63 -0.32 -1.86
CA ILE A 14 -8.71 -1.24 -2.54
C ILE A 14 -8.05 -2.21 -1.55
N GLY A 15 -7.68 -1.74 -0.36
CA GLY A 15 -7.02 -2.58 0.65
C GLY A 15 -7.91 -3.71 1.16
N LEU A 16 -9.19 -3.44 1.38
CA LEU A 16 -10.18 -4.46 1.75
C LEU A 16 -10.39 -5.46 0.61
N GLU A 17 -10.49 -4.98 -0.60
CA GLU A 17 -10.72 -5.83 -1.76
C GLU A 17 -9.49 -6.71 -2.08
N MET A 18 -8.27 -6.18 -1.96
CA MET A 18 -7.04 -7.00 -2.04
C MET A 18 -7.04 -8.08 -0.96
N THR A 19 -7.45 -7.75 0.28
CA THR A 19 -7.57 -8.72 1.37
C THR A 19 -8.55 -9.83 1.01
N ARG A 20 -9.75 -9.47 0.53
CA ARG A 20 -10.78 -10.43 0.10
C ARG A 20 -10.27 -11.38 -0.98
N GLN A 21 -9.69 -10.83 -2.04
CA GLN A 21 -9.23 -11.63 -3.19
C GLN A 21 -8.02 -12.51 -2.84
N ALA A 22 -7.08 -12.01 -2.03
CA ALA A 22 -5.94 -12.80 -1.57
C ALA A 22 -6.40 -13.99 -0.71
N LEU A 23 -7.34 -13.79 0.21
CA LEU A 23 -7.92 -14.87 1.01
C LEU A 23 -8.67 -15.88 0.14
N ALA A 24 -9.47 -15.44 -0.83
CA ALA A 24 -10.19 -16.30 -1.77
C ALA A 24 -9.24 -17.14 -2.65
N GLN A 25 -8.01 -16.67 -2.90
CA GLN A 25 -6.97 -17.40 -3.61
C GLN A 25 -6.18 -18.36 -2.69
N GLY A 26 -6.55 -18.48 -1.41
CA GLY A 26 -5.90 -19.35 -0.44
C GLY A 26 -4.61 -18.78 0.17
N HIS A 27 -4.36 -17.49 0.00
CA HIS A 27 -3.24 -16.81 0.65
C HIS A 27 -3.54 -16.50 2.13
N ARG A 28 -2.50 -16.26 2.92
CA ARG A 28 -2.61 -15.68 4.26
C ARG A 28 -2.57 -14.17 4.19
N VAL A 29 -3.38 -13.49 5.00
CA VAL A 29 -3.38 -12.02 5.08
C VAL A 29 -3.26 -11.54 6.52
N ILE A 30 -2.27 -10.71 6.76
CA ILE A 30 -2.09 -9.90 7.96
C ILE A 30 -2.58 -8.49 7.60
N ALA A 31 -3.82 -8.21 7.97
CA ALA A 31 -4.50 -6.95 7.68
C ALA A 31 -4.21 -5.92 8.78
N VAL A 32 -3.71 -4.75 8.41
CA VAL A 32 -3.42 -3.66 9.34
C VAL A 32 -4.34 -2.48 9.05
N CYS A 33 -5.06 -2.00 10.06
CA CYS A 33 -5.88 -0.80 9.99
C CYS A 33 -5.82 -0.02 11.30
N ARG A 34 -6.21 1.27 11.29
CA ARG A 34 -6.13 2.12 12.49
C ARG A 34 -7.10 1.71 13.60
N ASN A 35 -8.28 1.28 13.23
CA ASN A 35 -9.33 0.87 14.18
C ASN A 35 -9.99 -0.42 13.69
N ARG A 36 -9.61 -1.55 14.30
CA ARG A 36 -10.16 -2.87 13.96
C ARG A 36 -11.62 -3.02 14.38
N ASP A 37 -12.04 -2.35 15.45
CA ASP A 37 -13.37 -2.52 16.02
C ASP A 37 -14.45 -1.84 15.16
N ARG A 38 -14.03 -0.87 14.33
CA ARG A 38 -14.87 -0.21 13.32
C ARG A 38 -14.71 -0.78 11.91
N ALA A 39 -13.99 -1.89 11.76
CA ALA A 39 -13.69 -2.49 10.46
C ALA A 39 -14.60 -3.72 10.20
N GLU A 40 -15.93 -3.51 10.23
CA GLU A 40 -16.93 -4.59 10.17
C GLU A 40 -16.72 -5.53 8.98
N ALA A 41 -16.55 -4.99 7.77
CA ALA A 41 -16.33 -5.80 6.57
C ALA A 41 -15.04 -6.64 6.65
N LEU A 42 -13.98 -6.11 7.28
CA LEU A 42 -12.73 -6.84 7.49
C LEU A 42 -12.89 -7.91 8.59
N GLN A 43 -13.69 -7.63 9.62
CA GLN A 43 -14.02 -8.63 10.66
C GLN A 43 -14.83 -9.79 10.09
N SER A 44 -15.79 -9.51 9.17
CA SER A 44 -16.53 -10.54 8.45
C SER A 44 -15.60 -11.44 7.64
N LEU A 45 -14.67 -10.86 6.89
CA LEU A 45 -13.66 -11.63 6.17
C LEU A 45 -12.81 -12.51 7.09
N ARG A 46 -12.42 -11.98 8.26
CA ARG A 46 -11.71 -12.78 9.25
C ARG A 46 -12.54 -13.94 9.79
N ALA A 47 -13.84 -13.74 10.01
CA ALA A 47 -14.73 -14.81 10.49
C ALA A 47 -14.89 -15.94 9.45
N GLU A 48 -14.89 -15.60 8.16
CA GLU A 48 -14.95 -16.55 7.05
C GLU A 48 -13.61 -17.28 6.81
N HIS A 49 -12.48 -16.67 7.22
CA HIS A 49 -11.12 -17.15 6.96
C HIS A 49 -10.25 -17.15 8.25
N THR A 50 -10.74 -17.79 9.30
CA THR A 50 -10.14 -17.75 10.66
C THR A 50 -8.66 -18.11 10.71
N ASP A 51 -8.24 -19.10 9.92
CA ASP A 51 -6.86 -19.61 9.91
C ASP A 51 -5.92 -18.76 9.04
N ASN A 52 -6.46 -18.01 8.10
CA ASN A 52 -5.69 -17.29 7.08
C ASN A 52 -5.77 -15.77 7.19
N CYS A 53 -6.63 -15.21 8.06
CA CYS A 53 -6.80 -13.77 8.22
C CYS A 53 -6.52 -13.32 9.65
N GLN A 54 -5.53 -12.46 9.83
CA GLN A 54 -5.25 -11.77 11.09
C GLN A 54 -5.51 -10.27 10.93
N ILE A 55 -6.06 -9.64 11.97
CA ILE A 55 -6.32 -8.19 11.97
C ILE A 55 -5.56 -7.56 13.12
N HIS A 56 -4.72 -6.57 12.81
CA HIS A 56 -3.98 -5.78 13.77
C HIS A 56 -4.33 -4.29 13.67
N ALA A 57 -4.37 -3.63 14.84
CA ALA A 57 -4.61 -2.19 14.92
C ALA A 57 -3.29 -1.44 15.00
N ALA A 58 -2.99 -0.60 13.98
CA ALA A 58 -1.89 0.35 14.01
C ALA A 58 -2.14 1.50 13.03
N ASP A 59 -1.68 2.69 13.41
CA ASP A 59 -1.42 3.77 12.46
C ASP A 59 -0.06 3.53 11.83
N VAL A 60 0.04 3.60 10.51
CA VAL A 60 1.30 3.43 9.77
C VAL A 60 2.33 4.52 10.10
N CYS A 61 1.87 5.64 10.69
CA CYS A 61 2.74 6.70 11.20
C CYS A 61 3.33 6.38 12.59
N ASN A 62 2.87 5.32 13.26
CA ASN A 62 3.38 4.89 14.55
C ASN A 62 4.35 3.70 14.37
N ALA A 63 5.64 4.02 14.24
CA ALA A 63 6.69 3.02 14.02
C ALA A 63 6.79 1.98 15.15
N GLN A 64 6.51 2.37 16.39
CA GLN A 64 6.55 1.47 17.55
C GLN A 64 5.40 0.46 17.51
N ALA A 65 4.19 0.90 17.15
CA ALA A 65 3.05 0.01 16.99
C ALA A 65 3.29 -1.02 15.88
N LEU A 66 3.85 -0.59 14.74
CA LEU A 66 4.21 -1.51 13.65
C LEU A 66 5.29 -2.51 14.08
N ALA A 67 6.32 -2.07 14.80
CA ALA A 67 7.35 -2.96 15.35
C ALA A 67 6.75 -3.99 16.31
N GLY A 68 5.80 -3.58 17.17
CA GLY A 68 5.07 -4.49 18.04
C GLY A 68 4.28 -5.56 17.29
N ILE A 69 3.65 -5.21 16.15
CA ILE A 69 2.98 -6.21 15.30
C ILE A 69 4.03 -7.17 14.70
N ALA A 70 5.16 -6.66 14.24
CA ALA A 70 6.19 -7.49 13.60
C ALA A 70 6.75 -8.56 14.55
N THR A 71 6.81 -8.31 15.86
CA THR A 71 7.25 -9.30 16.86
C THR A 71 6.25 -10.44 17.07
N MET A 72 4.99 -10.24 16.69
CA MET A 72 3.94 -11.28 16.78
C MET A 72 3.86 -12.16 15.52
N ILE A 73 4.61 -11.82 14.47
CA ILE A 73 4.61 -12.56 13.21
C ILE A 73 5.74 -13.60 13.25
N ASP A 74 5.37 -14.86 13.39
CA ASP A 74 6.27 -16.02 13.43
C ASP A 74 6.51 -16.62 12.03
N THR A 75 5.63 -16.34 11.07
CA THR A 75 5.71 -16.85 9.69
C THR A 75 6.48 -15.89 8.76
N PRO A 76 7.12 -16.41 7.69
CA PRO A 76 7.67 -15.54 6.65
C PRO A 76 6.60 -14.66 6.01
N LEU A 77 6.96 -13.41 5.70
CA LEU A 77 6.14 -12.52 4.87
C LEU A 77 6.67 -12.55 3.43
N ASP A 78 5.80 -12.87 2.48
CA ASP A 78 6.15 -12.86 1.07
C ASP A 78 5.92 -11.50 0.42
N VAL A 79 4.86 -10.80 0.82
CA VAL A 79 4.49 -9.50 0.26
C VAL A 79 4.07 -8.53 1.37
N VAL A 80 4.75 -7.38 1.45
CA VAL A 80 4.30 -6.24 2.26
C VAL A 80 3.69 -5.19 1.34
N VAL A 81 2.39 -4.92 1.51
CA VAL A 81 1.63 -3.95 0.71
C VAL A 81 1.40 -2.68 1.53
N CYS A 82 2.16 -1.63 1.21
CA CYS A 82 1.99 -0.29 1.76
C CYS A 82 0.83 0.42 1.04
N ASN A 83 -0.41 0.08 1.42
CA ASN A 83 -1.62 0.59 0.75
C ASN A 83 -2.27 1.75 1.52
N ALA A 84 -2.06 1.88 2.82
CA ALA A 84 -2.61 2.99 3.59
C ALA A 84 -2.31 4.34 2.92
N GLY A 85 -3.33 5.16 2.74
CA GLY A 85 -3.20 6.45 2.08
C GLY A 85 -4.22 7.47 2.57
N ALA A 86 -3.87 8.75 2.46
CA ALA A 86 -4.69 9.90 2.80
C ALA A 86 -4.62 10.94 1.68
N MET A 87 -5.65 11.76 1.58
CA MET A 87 -5.73 12.92 0.70
C MET A 87 -6.30 14.10 1.48
N SER A 88 -5.76 15.29 1.27
CA SER A 88 -6.28 16.57 1.80
C SER A 88 -7.04 17.33 0.72
N ALA A 89 -6.85 18.61 0.65
CA ALA A 89 -7.42 19.48 -0.37
C ALA A 89 -7.12 19.01 -1.80
N ARG A 90 -8.10 19.17 -2.67
CA ARG A 90 -8.03 18.78 -4.09
C ARG A 90 -7.88 19.96 -5.03
N GLY A 91 -8.02 21.16 -4.49
CA GLY A 91 -7.99 22.40 -5.27
C GLY A 91 -6.60 22.88 -5.63
N GLY A 92 -6.56 24.09 -6.18
CA GLY A 92 -5.36 24.81 -6.57
C GLY A 92 -4.64 25.48 -5.39
N ILE A 93 -3.78 26.45 -5.72
CA ILE A 93 -2.94 27.15 -4.72
C ILE A 93 -3.78 27.94 -3.69
N ASP A 94 -4.95 28.42 -4.10
CA ASP A 94 -5.87 29.20 -3.24
C ASP A 94 -6.84 28.34 -2.43
N ASP A 95 -6.73 27.00 -2.49
CA ASP A 95 -7.60 26.13 -1.71
C ASP A 95 -7.29 26.26 -0.22
N ALA A 96 -8.26 26.79 0.54
CA ALA A 96 -8.16 27.01 1.99
C ALA A 96 -7.90 25.73 2.80
N GLY A 97 -8.13 24.54 2.22
CA GLY A 97 -7.79 23.26 2.82
C GLY A 97 -6.30 22.91 2.78
N ASN A 98 -5.45 23.74 2.14
CA ASN A 98 -4.00 23.57 2.12
C ASN A 98 -3.34 24.14 3.39
N THR A 99 -3.77 23.69 4.57
CA THR A 99 -3.17 24.08 5.86
C THR A 99 -2.12 23.08 6.32
N ALA A 100 -1.20 23.49 7.19
CA ALA A 100 -0.17 22.60 7.74
C ALA A 100 -0.79 21.38 8.45
N GLU A 101 -1.88 21.58 9.20
CA GLU A 101 -2.60 20.55 9.94
C GLU A 101 -3.25 19.52 9.02
N ALA A 102 -3.76 19.94 7.84
CA ALA A 102 -4.35 19.06 6.85
C ALA A 102 -3.29 18.32 6.01
N VAL A 103 -2.16 18.97 5.75
CA VAL A 103 -1.08 18.48 4.90
C VAL A 103 -0.18 17.47 5.62
N ALA A 104 0.20 17.75 6.87
CA ALA A 104 1.13 16.89 7.62
C ALA A 104 0.68 15.43 7.70
N PRO A 105 -0.59 15.08 8.00
CA PRO A 105 -1.06 13.69 7.98
C PRO A 105 -0.97 13.04 6.60
N VAL A 106 -1.13 13.79 5.50
CA VAL A 106 -1.03 13.26 4.14
C VAL A 106 0.42 12.85 3.83
N LEU A 107 1.38 13.73 4.12
CA LEU A 107 2.80 13.44 3.93
C LEU A 107 3.26 12.28 4.82
N MET A 108 2.86 12.29 6.09
CA MET A 108 3.19 11.21 7.03
C MET A 108 2.62 9.86 6.57
N THR A 109 1.34 9.80 6.21
CA THR A 109 0.70 8.54 5.81
C THR A 109 1.24 8.02 4.48
N ASN A 110 1.35 8.88 3.46
CA ASN A 110 1.63 8.43 2.09
C ASN A 110 3.12 8.23 1.81
N MET A 111 4.00 8.94 2.51
CA MET A 111 5.46 8.91 2.28
C MET A 111 6.20 8.23 3.43
N VAL A 112 5.98 8.68 4.67
CA VAL A 112 6.71 8.15 5.82
C VAL A 112 6.16 6.79 6.28
N GLY A 113 4.84 6.58 6.18
CA GLY A 113 4.17 5.33 6.51
C GLY A 113 4.73 4.10 5.76
N PRO A 114 4.95 4.14 4.43
CA PRO A 114 5.63 3.08 3.70
C PRO A 114 7.04 2.77 4.22
N PHE A 115 7.83 3.77 4.58
CA PHE A 115 9.15 3.57 5.19
C PHE A 115 9.08 2.86 6.53
N PHE A 116 8.21 3.31 7.44
CA PHE A 116 8.04 2.66 8.73
C PHE A 116 7.52 1.24 8.59
N THR A 117 6.60 1.00 7.65
CA THR A 117 6.09 -0.33 7.35
C THR A 117 7.20 -1.24 6.82
N ALA A 118 7.94 -0.82 5.80
CA ALA A 118 9.05 -1.60 5.25
C ALA A 118 10.08 -1.95 6.33
N ARG A 119 10.49 -0.96 7.15
CA ARG A 119 11.46 -1.13 8.23
C ARG A 119 10.98 -2.09 9.30
N ALA A 120 9.73 -1.98 9.74
CA ALA A 120 9.18 -2.81 10.81
C ALA A 120 9.10 -4.29 10.39
N PHE A 121 8.74 -4.56 9.14
CA PHE A 121 8.53 -5.92 8.64
C PHE A 121 9.72 -6.49 7.84
N LEU A 122 10.89 -5.86 7.93
CA LEU A 122 12.09 -6.32 7.21
C LEU A 122 12.51 -7.73 7.64
N SER A 123 12.57 -8.01 8.94
CA SER A 123 12.96 -9.33 9.46
C SER A 123 12.00 -10.46 9.04
N PRO A 124 10.67 -10.33 9.11
CA PRO A 124 9.75 -11.30 8.53
C PRO A 124 9.91 -11.48 7.00
N LEU A 125 10.19 -10.40 6.25
CA LEU A 125 10.46 -10.46 4.80
C LEU A 125 11.74 -11.25 4.50
N GLU A 126 12.82 -11.04 5.25
CA GLU A 126 14.09 -11.76 5.06
C GLU A 126 13.97 -13.28 5.23
N ARG A 127 12.92 -13.76 5.90
CA ARG A 127 12.64 -15.19 6.03
C ARG A 127 11.93 -15.80 4.82
N SER A 128 11.39 -14.97 3.91
CA SER A 128 10.73 -15.44 2.70
C SER A 128 11.74 -15.85 1.62
N LYS A 129 11.33 -16.79 0.78
CA LYS A 129 12.07 -17.18 -0.43
C LYS A 129 11.90 -16.18 -1.58
N LYS A 130 10.85 -15.38 -1.56
CA LYS A 130 10.52 -14.40 -2.61
C LYS A 130 9.95 -13.12 -1.97
N PRO A 131 10.76 -12.38 -1.18
CA PRO A 131 10.28 -11.23 -0.45
C PRO A 131 10.04 -10.02 -1.37
N ARG A 132 8.92 -9.33 -1.17
CA ARG A 132 8.51 -8.18 -2.01
C ARG A 132 7.87 -7.09 -1.17
N ILE A 133 8.12 -5.84 -1.55
CA ILE A 133 7.46 -4.66 -1.01
C ILE A 133 6.74 -3.94 -2.14
N ALA A 134 5.43 -3.81 -2.03
CA ALA A 134 4.58 -3.09 -2.97
C ALA A 134 4.08 -1.79 -2.32
N ILE A 135 4.39 -0.64 -2.92
CA ILE A 135 3.95 0.67 -2.42
C ILE A 135 2.84 1.19 -3.34
N ILE A 136 1.64 1.42 -2.79
CA ILE A 136 0.54 2.01 -3.57
C ILE A 136 0.76 3.51 -3.70
N SER A 137 1.20 3.92 -4.88
CA SER A 137 1.42 5.29 -5.28
C SER A 137 0.21 5.83 -6.08
N SER A 138 0.43 6.71 -7.01
CA SER A 138 -0.57 7.28 -7.90
C SER A 138 0.10 7.78 -9.17
N PHE A 139 -0.59 7.72 -10.30
CA PHE A 139 -0.19 8.42 -11.53
C PHE A 139 0.11 9.91 -11.28
N MET A 140 -0.64 10.52 -10.34
CA MET A 140 -0.40 11.90 -9.89
C MET A 140 0.96 12.11 -9.20
N GLY A 141 1.67 11.06 -8.81
CA GLY A 141 3.04 11.12 -8.27
C GLY A 141 4.13 11.11 -9.33
N SER A 142 3.80 10.92 -10.61
CA SER A 142 4.76 11.08 -11.71
C SER A 142 5.04 12.55 -11.97
N GLN A 143 6.30 12.91 -12.09
CA GLN A 143 6.73 14.26 -12.46
C GLN A 143 6.44 14.59 -13.94
N GLN A 144 6.31 13.56 -14.78
CA GLN A 144 5.94 13.71 -16.18
C GLN A 144 4.44 13.96 -16.38
N HIS A 145 3.62 13.58 -15.39
CA HIS A 145 2.19 13.87 -15.42
C HIS A 145 1.92 15.28 -14.88
N GLN A 146 1.81 16.24 -15.79
CA GLN A 146 1.53 17.63 -15.46
C GLN A 146 0.12 17.81 -14.91
N GLY A 147 -0.02 18.57 -13.84
CA GLY A 147 -1.32 18.88 -13.24
C GLY A 147 -1.22 20.06 -12.28
N ALA A 148 -2.31 20.80 -12.13
CA ALA A 148 -2.36 22.10 -11.43
C ALA A 148 -3.18 22.07 -10.11
N ALA A 149 -3.40 20.90 -9.50
CA ALA A 149 -4.23 20.78 -8.30
C ALA A 149 -3.72 19.63 -7.41
N ALA A 150 -4.32 19.47 -6.22
CA ALA A 150 -3.98 18.41 -5.24
C ALA A 150 -2.49 18.39 -4.88
N TYR A 151 -1.89 19.54 -4.65
CA TYR A 151 -0.45 19.78 -4.48
C TYR A 151 0.22 18.74 -3.56
N PHE A 152 -0.28 18.64 -2.33
CA PHE A 152 0.38 17.82 -1.31
C PHE A 152 0.12 16.32 -1.48
N TYR A 153 -1.00 15.93 -2.08
CA TYR A 153 -1.21 14.54 -2.48
C TYR A 153 -0.21 14.15 -3.57
N ARG A 154 -0.07 14.97 -4.62
CA ARG A 154 0.91 14.76 -5.69
C ARG A 154 2.33 14.66 -5.14
N ALA A 155 2.74 15.65 -4.33
CA ALA A 155 4.05 15.68 -3.68
C ALA A 155 4.30 14.43 -2.81
N SER A 156 3.29 13.99 -2.03
CA SER A 156 3.41 12.80 -1.20
C SER A 156 3.58 11.52 -2.02
N LYS A 157 2.91 11.41 -3.16
CA LYS A 157 3.02 10.24 -4.04
C LYS A 157 4.32 10.24 -4.87
N ALA A 158 4.82 11.42 -5.25
CA ALA A 158 6.17 11.58 -5.82
C ALA A 158 7.24 11.21 -4.79
N GLY A 159 7.08 11.65 -3.54
CA GLY A 159 7.96 11.25 -2.43
C GLY A 159 7.93 9.74 -2.16
N ALA A 160 6.76 9.10 -2.25
CA ALA A 160 6.63 7.65 -2.14
C ALA A 160 7.36 6.91 -3.28
N ASN A 161 7.30 7.43 -4.50
CA ASN A 161 8.06 6.88 -5.64
C ASN A 161 9.57 7.03 -5.44
N ASN A 162 10.05 8.19 -4.97
CA ASN A 162 11.46 8.39 -4.64
C ASN A 162 11.92 7.44 -3.51
N LEU A 163 11.12 7.30 -2.46
CA LEU A 163 11.36 6.34 -1.38
C LEU A 163 11.45 4.91 -1.91
N MET A 164 10.55 4.53 -2.81
CA MET A 164 10.57 3.21 -3.43
C MET A 164 11.89 2.94 -4.14
N VAL A 165 12.40 3.87 -4.94
CA VAL A 165 13.69 3.74 -5.63
C VAL A 165 14.84 3.57 -4.64
N THR A 166 14.84 4.36 -3.56
CA THR A 166 15.87 4.27 -2.50
C THR A 166 15.83 2.90 -1.81
N LEU A 167 14.63 2.44 -1.41
CA LEU A 167 14.46 1.11 -0.79
C LEU A 167 14.85 -0.02 -1.76
N ALA A 168 14.50 0.08 -3.04
CA ALA A 168 14.87 -0.92 -4.04
C ALA A 168 16.39 -1.08 -4.15
N ASN A 169 17.13 0.03 -4.14
CA ASN A 169 18.60 0.02 -4.18
C ASN A 169 19.20 -0.54 -2.88
N GLU A 170 18.73 -0.08 -1.72
CA GLU A 170 19.23 -0.51 -0.41
C GLU A 170 18.97 -2.00 -0.15
N LEU A 171 17.79 -2.51 -0.54
CA LEU A 171 17.37 -3.88 -0.25
C LEU A 171 17.77 -4.90 -1.33
N LYS A 172 18.36 -4.45 -2.43
CA LYS A 172 18.86 -5.33 -3.51
C LYS A 172 19.84 -6.41 -3.01
N PRO A 173 20.82 -6.12 -2.14
CA PRO A 173 21.71 -7.16 -1.61
C PRO A 173 21.01 -8.21 -0.75
N LYS A 174 19.82 -7.89 -0.21
CA LYS A 174 18.96 -8.80 0.55
C LYS A 174 17.98 -9.57 -0.32
N ASN A 175 18.05 -9.41 -1.64
CA ASN A 175 17.15 -10.01 -2.62
C ASN A 175 15.66 -9.69 -2.36
N ILE A 176 15.35 -8.51 -1.81
CA ILE A 176 13.99 -8.00 -1.59
C ILE A 176 13.64 -7.07 -2.74
N ALA A 177 12.64 -7.45 -3.54
CA ALA A 177 12.16 -6.62 -4.64
C ALA A 177 11.18 -5.55 -4.13
N VAL A 178 11.34 -4.32 -4.60
CA VAL A 178 10.49 -3.17 -4.22
C VAL A 178 9.99 -2.47 -5.47
N ALA A 179 8.68 -2.23 -5.56
CA ALA A 179 8.11 -1.44 -6.65
C ALA A 179 6.94 -0.57 -6.15
N SER A 180 6.63 0.50 -6.88
CA SER A 180 5.42 1.28 -6.65
C SER A 180 4.38 1.02 -7.74
N TYR A 181 3.10 1.21 -7.38
CA TYR A 181 1.98 0.90 -8.23
C TYR A 181 0.96 2.04 -8.25
N HIS A 182 0.48 2.37 -9.46
CA HIS A 182 -0.75 3.15 -9.60
C HIS A 182 -1.94 2.18 -9.61
N PRO A 183 -2.91 2.34 -8.69
CA PRO A 183 -4.04 1.43 -8.59
C PRO A 183 -5.14 1.67 -9.63
N GLY A 184 -4.98 2.66 -10.54
CA GLY A 184 -6.06 3.22 -11.34
C GLY A 184 -6.81 4.35 -10.61
N TRP A 185 -7.76 4.98 -11.29
CA TRP A 185 -8.74 5.85 -10.65
C TRP A 185 -9.94 4.99 -10.24
N VAL A 186 -10.05 4.73 -8.92
CA VAL A 186 -10.86 3.65 -8.39
C VAL A 186 -12.07 4.20 -7.63
N GLN A 187 -13.25 3.61 -7.83
CA GLN A 187 -14.52 3.94 -7.16
C GLN A 187 -14.46 3.58 -5.67
N THR A 188 -13.93 4.51 -4.88
CA THR A 188 -13.78 4.45 -3.43
C THR A 188 -14.17 5.79 -2.81
N ASP A 189 -14.20 5.90 -1.49
CA ASP A 189 -14.41 7.19 -0.80
C ASP A 189 -13.40 8.25 -1.27
N MET A 190 -12.17 7.83 -1.60
CA MET A 190 -11.13 8.73 -2.10
C MET A 190 -11.28 9.03 -3.59
N GLY A 191 -11.62 8.07 -4.42
CA GLY A 191 -11.73 8.26 -5.87
C GLY A 191 -13.03 8.91 -6.30
N GLY A 192 -14.09 8.71 -5.54
CA GLY A 192 -15.46 9.14 -5.85
C GLY A 192 -16.18 8.20 -6.81
N PRO A 193 -17.50 8.43 -6.99
CA PRO A 193 -18.35 7.53 -7.81
C PRO A 193 -18.10 7.64 -9.30
N GLY A 194 -17.48 8.74 -9.76
CA GLY A 194 -17.14 8.96 -11.17
C GLY A 194 -15.81 8.36 -11.61
N ALA A 195 -15.16 7.57 -10.76
CA ALA A 195 -13.89 6.94 -11.09
C ALA A 195 -14.06 5.81 -12.13
N ASP A 196 -12.98 5.55 -12.89
CA ASP A 196 -13.00 4.71 -14.10
C ASP A 196 -13.21 3.23 -13.83
N ILE A 197 -12.65 2.74 -12.72
CA ILE A 197 -12.62 1.30 -12.42
C ILE A 197 -13.12 0.98 -11.02
N THR A 198 -13.56 -0.26 -10.83
CA THR A 198 -14.03 -0.77 -9.54
C THR A 198 -12.86 -1.16 -8.62
N PRO A 199 -13.06 -1.21 -7.28
CA PRO A 199 -12.07 -1.78 -6.36
C PRO A 199 -11.68 -3.22 -6.72
N GLN A 200 -12.64 -4.01 -7.23
CA GLN A 200 -12.46 -5.41 -7.65
C GLN A 200 -11.45 -5.53 -8.79
N GLU A 201 -11.60 -4.69 -9.80
CA GLU A 201 -10.73 -4.66 -10.97
C GLU A 201 -9.31 -4.19 -10.59
N SER A 202 -9.22 -3.11 -9.84
CA SER A 202 -7.94 -2.59 -9.32
C SER A 202 -7.20 -3.64 -8.49
N ALA A 203 -7.87 -4.26 -7.50
CA ALA A 203 -7.27 -5.26 -6.63
C ALA A 203 -6.79 -6.50 -7.40
N LYS A 204 -7.59 -6.97 -8.37
CA LYS A 204 -7.22 -8.09 -9.25
C LYS A 204 -5.93 -7.79 -10.02
N GLY A 205 -5.85 -6.62 -10.62
CA GLY A 205 -4.67 -6.19 -11.35
C GLY A 205 -3.44 -6.07 -10.45
N LEU A 206 -3.58 -5.41 -9.30
CA LEU A 206 -2.50 -5.23 -8.33
C LEU A 206 -1.97 -6.55 -7.81
N LEU A 207 -2.82 -7.49 -7.40
CA LEU A 207 -2.40 -8.81 -6.91
C LEU A 207 -1.61 -9.58 -7.98
N ALA A 208 -2.03 -9.52 -9.24
CA ALA A 208 -1.28 -10.11 -10.34
C ALA A 208 0.12 -9.47 -10.47
N ARG A 209 0.22 -8.14 -10.40
CA ARG A 209 1.51 -7.42 -10.43
C ARG A 209 2.40 -7.75 -9.24
N PHE A 210 1.84 -7.94 -8.05
CA PHE A 210 2.64 -8.34 -6.90
C PHE A 210 3.24 -9.75 -7.07
N GLN A 211 2.52 -10.67 -7.71
CA GLN A 211 3.05 -12.01 -8.02
C GLN A 211 4.20 -11.97 -9.04
N GLU A 212 4.15 -11.04 -9.99
CA GLU A 212 5.18 -10.83 -11.02
C GLU A 212 6.41 -10.09 -10.49
N LEU A 213 6.27 -9.32 -9.40
CA LEU A 213 7.36 -8.53 -8.84
C LEU A 213 8.54 -9.43 -8.45
N GLY A 214 9.70 -9.09 -8.98
CA GLY A 214 10.98 -9.76 -8.71
C GLY A 214 12.15 -8.81 -8.92
N MET A 215 13.35 -9.32 -8.82
CA MET A 215 14.57 -8.50 -8.93
C MET A 215 14.74 -7.83 -10.31
N ALA A 216 14.17 -8.38 -11.36
CA ALA A 216 14.20 -7.79 -12.70
C ALA A 216 13.31 -6.54 -12.83
N SER A 217 12.26 -6.43 -11.99
CA SER A 217 11.31 -5.30 -11.97
C SER A 217 11.42 -4.42 -10.70
N THR A 218 12.44 -4.66 -9.85
CA THR A 218 12.67 -3.82 -8.67
C THR A 218 13.01 -2.39 -9.08
N GLY A 219 12.49 -1.40 -8.35
CA GLY A 219 12.70 0.03 -8.63
C GLY A 219 11.77 0.61 -9.70
N GLN A 220 10.79 -0.15 -10.21
CA GLN A 220 9.85 0.31 -11.23
C GLN A 220 8.58 0.92 -10.61
N PHE A 221 7.97 1.84 -11.37
CA PHE A 221 6.63 2.35 -11.14
C PHE A 221 5.70 1.78 -12.22
N ILE A 222 4.63 1.09 -11.81
CA ILE A 222 3.84 0.24 -12.70
C ILE A 222 2.34 0.54 -12.48
N ASN A 223 1.55 0.56 -13.55
CA ASN A 223 0.10 0.62 -13.47
C ASN A 223 -0.50 -0.75 -13.04
N TYR A 224 -1.69 -0.75 -12.48
CA TYR A 224 -2.40 -1.98 -12.05
C TYR A 224 -2.56 -3.00 -13.19
N ASP A 225 -2.65 -2.55 -14.44
CA ASP A 225 -2.75 -3.39 -15.64
C ASP A 225 -1.40 -3.91 -16.18
N GLY A 226 -0.29 -3.46 -15.58
CA GLY A 226 1.06 -3.86 -15.94
C GLY A 226 1.81 -2.88 -16.84
N ALA A 227 1.19 -1.81 -17.30
CA ALA A 227 1.89 -0.78 -18.07
C ALA A 227 2.95 -0.07 -17.21
N PRO A 228 4.19 0.10 -17.71
CA PRO A 228 5.20 0.90 -17.02
C PRO A 228 4.79 2.37 -16.97
N LEU A 229 5.05 3.02 -15.86
CA LEU A 229 4.79 4.44 -15.67
C LEU A 229 6.10 5.20 -15.41
N PRO A 230 6.22 6.43 -15.90
CA PRO A 230 7.36 7.28 -15.59
C PRO A 230 7.31 7.77 -14.15
N LEU A 231 8.47 7.95 -13.54
CA LEU A 231 8.65 8.54 -12.20
C LEU A 231 8.43 10.06 -12.21
#